data_08747188bb1aa2f7a33fd91225aa0b3c
#
_entry.id   08747188bb1aa2f7a33fd91225aa0b3c
#
_cell.length_a   1.000
_cell.length_b   1.000
_cell.length_c   1.000
_cell.angle_alpha   90.00
_cell.angle_beta   90.00
_cell.angle_gamma   90.00
#
_symmetry.space_group_name_H-M   'P 1'
#
loop_
_entity.id
_entity.type
_entity.pdbx_description
1 polymer ?
#
loop_
_entity_poly.entity_id
_entity_poly.type
_entity_poly.pdbx_seq_one_letter_code
_entity_poly.pdbx_strand_id
1 'polypeptide(L)'
;MIIAIDGPAASGKGTLGKRLARHYGYRHLDTGVIYRAVAFALLDSGIDLTNEEMAVATALELDPEKFGNPALKTQQIGDAASVVSAFPRVREALLSFQRRFTEDPPGAVLDGLS
;
A
#
# COMPACT_ATOMS: atom_id res chain seq x y z
N MET A 1 -14.01 2.68 -13.49
CA MET A 1 -14.37 3.63 -12.42
C MET A 1 -13.50 3.40 -11.20
N ILE A 2 -13.10 4.46 -10.55
CA ILE A 2 -12.24 4.42 -9.36
C ILE A 2 -13.00 5.05 -8.20
N ILE A 3 -12.98 4.37 -7.04
CA ILE A 3 -13.57 4.91 -5.82
C ILE A 3 -12.44 5.15 -4.82
N ALA A 4 -12.28 6.40 -4.39
CA ALA A 4 -11.28 6.77 -3.39
C ALA A 4 -11.96 7.03 -2.05
N ILE A 5 -11.42 6.43 -0.99
CA ILE A 5 -11.93 6.60 0.37
C ILE A 5 -10.87 7.30 1.20
N ASP A 6 -11.22 8.45 1.77
CA ASP A 6 -10.32 9.24 2.60
C ASP A 6 -10.92 9.42 3.98
N GLY A 7 -10.06 9.48 4.98
CA GLY A 7 -10.47 9.68 6.37
C GLY A 7 -9.50 9.02 7.36
N PRO A 8 -9.71 9.28 8.69
CA PRO A 8 -8.89 8.66 9.72
C PRO A 8 -8.99 7.13 9.70
N ALA A 9 -7.87 6.46 9.91
CA ALA A 9 -7.83 5.00 9.89
C ALA A 9 -8.78 4.38 10.94
N ALA A 10 -9.00 5.04 12.06
CA ALA A 10 -9.87 4.56 13.13
C ALA A 10 -11.37 4.72 12.84
N SER A 11 -11.75 5.31 11.73
CA SER A 11 -13.15 5.58 11.39
C SER A 11 -13.88 4.40 10.73
N GLY A 12 -13.23 3.25 10.58
CA GLY A 12 -13.81 2.09 9.93
C GLY A 12 -13.80 2.13 8.41
N LYS A 13 -13.03 3.02 7.81
CA LYS A 13 -12.98 3.15 6.35
C LYS A 13 -12.50 1.89 5.63
N GLY A 14 -11.65 1.08 6.26
CA GLY A 14 -11.20 -0.19 5.70
C GLY A 14 -12.37 -1.15 5.47
N THR A 15 -13.32 -1.23 6.41
CA THR A 15 -14.52 -2.02 6.27
C THR A 15 -15.40 -1.48 5.15
N LEU A 16 -15.55 -0.16 5.07
CA LEU A 16 -16.34 0.48 4.02
C LEU A 16 -15.71 0.21 2.65
N GLY A 17 -14.39 0.33 2.51
CA GLY A 17 -13.69 0.07 1.26
C GLY A 17 -13.89 -1.37 0.79
N LYS A 18 -13.80 -2.35 1.69
CA LYS A 18 -14.04 -3.76 1.35
C LYS A 18 -15.48 -4.01 0.90
N ARG A 19 -16.44 -3.38 1.55
CA ARG A 19 -17.86 -3.49 1.16
C ARG A 19 -18.10 -2.90 -0.22
N LEU A 20 -17.55 -1.72 -0.51
CA LEU A 20 -17.68 -1.08 -1.81
C LEU A 20 -17.04 -1.91 -2.91
N ALA A 21 -15.85 -2.44 -2.68
CA ALA A 21 -15.17 -3.29 -3.65
C ALA A 21 -15.99 -4.53 -3.98
N ARG A 22 -16.56 -5.18 -2.95
CA ARG A 22 -17.41 -6.37 -3.13
C ARG A 22 -18.68 -6.04 -3.89
N HIS A 23 -19.32 -4.91 -3.55
CA HIS A 23 -20.59 -4.50 -4.15
C HIS A 23 -20.44 -4.22 -5.65
N TYR A 24 -19.36 -3.57 -6.06
CA TYR A 24 -19.12 -3.21 -7.46
C TYR A 24 -18.24 -4.19 -8.21
N GLY A 25 -17.74 -5.23 -7.55
CA GLY A 25 -16.80 -6.17 -8.16
C GLY A 25 -15.42 -5.56 -8.40
N TYR A 26 -15.06 -4.50 -7.67
CA TYR A 26 -13.78 -3.83 -7.81
C TYR A 26 -12.70 -4.48 -6.95
N ARG A 27 -11.45 -4.34 -7.39
CA ARG A 27 -10.30 -4.73 -6.58
C ARG A 27 -10.15 -3.74 -5.41
N HIS A 28 -9.88 -4.27 -4.21
CA HIS A 28 -9.65 -3.47 -3.02
C HIS A 28 -8.15 -3.30 -2.77
N LEU A 29 -7.71 -2.07 -2.50
CA LEU A 29 -6.34 -1.77 -2.13
C LEU A 29 -6.32 -0.85 -0.91
N ASP A 30 -5.67 -1.31 0.16
CA ASP A 30 -5.35 -0.49 1.32
C ASP A 30 -3.95 0.11 1.10
N THR A 31 -3.87 1.43 0.97
CA THR A 31 -2.60 2.11 0.70
C THR A 31 -1.61 1.99 1.84
N GLY A 32 -2.07 1.81 3.08
CA GLY A 32 -1.20 1.52 4.22
C GLY A 32 -0.45 0.20 4.06
N VAL A 33 -1.07 -0.79 3.43
CA VAL A 33 -0.46 -2.09 3.18
C VAL A 33 0.71 -1.99 2.21
N ILE A 34 0.61 -1.13 1.18
CA ILE A 34 1.71 -1.01 0.21
C ILE A 34 2.99 -0.45 0.85
N TYR A 35 2.88 0.52 1.78
CA TYR A 35 4.04 1.01 2.52
C TYR A 35 4.64 -0.07 3.41
N ARG A 36 3.79 -0.87 4.07
CA ARG A 36 4.23 -2.00 4.89
C ARG A 36 4.90 -3.07 4.04
N ALA A 37 4.39 -3.33 2.84
CA ALA A 37 4.99 -4.29 1.92
C ALA A 37 6.40 -3.87 1.50
N VAL A 38 6.62 -2.58 1.24
CA VAL A 38 7.97 -2.05 0.94
C VAL A 38 8.89 -2.27 2.14
N ALA A 39 8.46 -1.87 3.33
CA ALA A 39 9.27 -2.00 4.54
C ALA A 39 9.61 -3.46 4.84
N PHE A 40 8.63 -4.35 4.73
CA PHE A 40 8.84 -5.79 4.95
C PHE A 40 9.87 -6.35 3.96
N ALA A 41 9.74 -6.02 2.67
CA ALA A 41 10.65 -6.51 1.65
C ALA A 41 12.10 -6.07 1.92
N LEU A 42 12.29 -4.83 2.36
CA LEU A 42 13.62 -4.34 2.72
C LEU A 42 14.20 -5.08 3.92
N LEU A 43 13.40 -5.24 4.98
CA LEU A 43 13.85 -5.94 6.19
C LEU A 43 14.15 -7.41 5.92
N ASP A 44 13.29 -8.08 5.15
CA ASP A 44 13.47 -9.48 4.78
C ASP A 44 14.73 -9.71 3.95
N SER A 45 15.12 -8.73 3.16
CA SER A 45 16.33 -8.77 2.34
C SER A 45 17.58 -8.25 3.06
N GLY A 46 17.45 -7.82 4.33
CA GLY A 46 18.55 -7.25 5.08
C GLY A 46 19.00 -5.88 4.61
N ILE A 47 18.12 -5.13 3.96
CA ILE A 47 18.42 -3.80 3.44
C ILE A 47 18.00 -2.74 4.45
N ASP A 48 18.82 -1.72 4.64
CA ASP A 48 18.53 -0.61 5.55
C ASP A 48 17.31 0.18 5.06
N LEU A 49 16.38 0.46 5.97
CA LEU A 49 15.16 1.24 5.65
C LEU A 49 15.47 2.66 5.16
N THR A 50 16.64 3.20 5.48
CA THR A 50 17.08 4.51 5.02
C THR A 50 17.71 4.50 3.63
N ASN A 51 17.86 3.33 3.02
CA ASN A 51 18.35 3.21 1.66
C ASN A 51 17.22 3.58 0.68
N GLU A 52 17.13 4.88 0.36
CA GLU A 52 16.05 5.42 -0.47
C GLU A 52 15.98 4.78 -1.85
N GLU A 53 17.12 4.54 -2.48
CA GLU A 53 17.15 3.95 -3.83
C GLU A 53 16.56 2.55 -3.85
N MET A 54 16.91 1.73 -2.87
CA MET A 54 16.37 0.37 -2.76
C MET A 54 14.90 0.39 -2.38
N ALA A 55 14.49 1.34 -1.55
CA ALA A 55 13.08 1.51 -1.20
C ALA A 55 12.25 1.89 -2.43
N VAL A 56 12.76 2.79 -3.28
CA VAL A 56 12.10 3.17 -4.52
C VAL A 56 12.01 1.98 -5.48
N ALA A 57 13.11 1.25 -5.67
CA ALA A 57 13.12 0.07 -6.54
C ALA A 57 12.10 -0.98 -6.06
N THR A 58 12.06 -1.23 -4.76
CA THR A 58 11.10 -2.15 -4.15
C THR A 58 9.66 -1.69 -4.38
N ALA A 59 9.40 -0.40 -4.21
CA ALA A 59 8.07 0.17 -4.42
C ALA A 59 7.58 0.01 -5.86
N LEU A 60 8.49 0.11 -6.83
CA LEU A 60 8.14 -0.05 -8.24
C LEU A 60 7.84 -1.50 -8.62
N GLU A 61 8.33 -2.47 -7.85
CA GLU A 61 8.23 -3.90 -8.15
C GLU A 61 7.34 -4.66 -7.17
N LEU A 62 6.44 -3.97 -6.46
CA LEU A 62 5.56 -4.62 -5.49
C LEU A 62 4.67 -5.67 -6.15
N ASP A 63 4.49 -6.79 -5.44
CA ASP A 63 3.62 -7.90 -5.85
C ASP A 63 2.35 -7.89 -4.98
N PRO A 64 1.19 -7.58 -5.56
CA PRO A 64 -0.08 -7.56 -4.80
C PRO A 64 -0.42 -8.89 -4.12
N GLU A 65 0.06 -10.01 -4.63
CA GLU A 65 -0.20 -11.32 -4.02
C GLU A 65 0.40 -11.44 -2.62
N LYS A 66 1.41 -10.63 -2.31
CA LYS A 66 2.07 -10.64 -1.01
C LYS A 66 1.38 -9.76 0.03
N PHE A 67 0.36 -8.99 -0.35
CA PHE A 67 -0.31 -8.05 0.55
C PHE A 67 -1.12 -8.74 1.65
N GLY A 68 -1.44 -10.01 1.50
CA GLY A 68 -2.12 -10.79 2.52
C GLY A 68 -1.22 -11.38 3.61
N ASN A 69 0.08 -11.16 3.55
CA ASN A 69 1.02 -11.70 4.52
C ASN A 69 0.74 -11.15 5.92
N PRO A 70 0.47 -12.01 6.94
CA PRO A 70 0.20 -11.55 8.31
C PRO A 70 1.33 -10.72 8.92
N ALA A 71 2.58 -10.92 8.48
CA ALA A 71 3.72 -10.16 8.97
C ALA A 71 3.56 -8.66 8.73
N LEU A 72 2.80 -8.25 7.72
CA LEU A 72 2.55 -6.84 7.40
C LEU A 72 1.72 -6.14 8.48
N LYS A 73 1.02 -6.89 9.33
CA LYS A 73 0.15 -6.34 10.37
C LYS A 73 0.86 -6.14 11.71
N THR A 74 2.15 -6.49 11.80
CA THR A 74 2.90 -6.35 13.05
C THR A 74 3.26 -4.89 13.32
N GLN A 75 3.44 -4.55 14.60
CA GLN A 75 3.89 -3.23 15.02
C GLN A 75 5.24 -2.89 14.41
N GLN A 76 6.16 -3.86 14.38
CA GLN A 76 7.49 -3.68 13.81
C GLN A 76 7.42 -3.21 12.35
N ILE A 77 6.56 -3.85 11.55
CA ILE A 77 6.42 -3.48 10.14
C ILE A 77 5.69 -2.14 9.99
N GLY A 78 4.72 -1.86 10.85
CA GLY A 78 4.06 -0.55 10.89
C GLY A 78 5.05 0.58 11.17
N ASP A 79 5.95 0.40 12.13
CA ASP A 79 6.99 1.37 12.45
C ASP A 79 7.98 1.53 11.29
N ALA A 80 8.37 0.42 10.67
CA ALA A 80 9.26 0.44 9.50
C ALA A 80 8.61 1.16 8.31
N ALA A 81 7.31 0.97 8.11
CA ALA A 81 6.56 1.65 7.05
C ALA A 81 6.59 3.17 7.25
N SER A 82 6.55 3.64 8.50
CA SER A 82 6.65 5.07 8.81
C SER A 82 7.98 5.66 8.37
N VAL A 83 9.07 4.89 8.45
CA VAL A 83 10.39 5.33 7.99
C VAL A 83 10.40 5.50 6.47
N VAL A 84 9.97 4.49 5.72
CA VAL A 84 10.01 4.54 4.24
C VAL A 84 9.00 5.54 3.68
N SER A 85 7.88 5.76 4.34
CA SER A 85 6.87 6.72 3.90
C SER A 85 7.32 8.17 4.01
N ALA A 86 8.40 8.45 4.75
CA ALA A 86 8.97 9.78 4.86
C ALA A 86 9.71 10.22 3.60
N PHE A 87 10.10 9.29 2.72
CA PHE A 87 10.82 9.62 1.50
C PHE A 87 9.85 10.01 0.38
N PRO A 88 9.93 11.26 -0.16
CA PRO A 88 9.06 11.68 -1.25
C PRO A 88 9.15 10.79 -2.49
N ARG A 89 10.35 10.29 -2.81
CA ARG A 89 10.55 9.42 -3.97
C ARG A 89 9.85 8.07 -3.82
N VAL A 90 9.78 7.54 -2.59
CA VAL A 90 9.05 6.30 -2.31
C VAL A 90 7.55 6.54 -2.49
N ARG A 91 7.04 7.67 -1.98
CA ARG A 91 5.63 8.02 -2.15
C ARG A 91 5.26 8.18 -3.63
N GLU A 92 6.13 8.80 -4.42
CA GLU A 92 5.95 8.97 -5.85
C GLU A 92 5.92 7.62 -6.57
N ALA A 93 6.84 6.72 -6.25
CA ALA A 93 6.87 5.37 -6.81
C ALA A 93 5.59 4.59 -6.48
N LEU A 94 5.09 4.73 -5.25
CA LEU A 94 3.85 4.08 -4.84
C LEU A 94 2.61 4.69 -5.49
N LEU A 95 2.63 5.99 -5.81
CA LEU A 95 1.56 6.59 -6.61
C LEU A 95 1.52 5.97 -8.00
N SER A 96 2.66 5.73 -8.62
CA SER A 96 2.75 5.05 -9.92
C SER A 96 2.17 3.62 -9.82
N PHE A 97 2.48 2.90 -8.73
CA PHE A 97 1.91 1.59 -8.48
C PHE A 97 0.39 1.65 -8.35
N GLN A 98 -0.13 2.62 -7.59
CA GLN A 98 -1.57 2.79 -7.41
C GLN A 98 -2.27 3.07 -8.72
N ARG A 99 -1.69 3.90 -9.58
CA ARG A 99 -2.24 4.20 -10.90
C ARG A 99 -2.35 2.94 -11.75
N ARG A 100 -1.30 2.13 -11.79
CA ARG A 100 -1.31 0.86 -12.53
C ARG A 100 -2.36 -0.09 -11.97
N PHE A 101 -2.51 -0.14 -10.65
CA PHE A 101 -3.53 -0.98 -10.01
C PHE A 101 -4.94 -0.56 -10.41
N THR A 102 -5.21 0.74 -10.56
CA THR A 102 -6.53 1.28 -10.88
C THR A 102 -6.85 1.25 -12.38
N GLU A 103 -5.88 1.04 -13.23
CA GLU A 103 -6.08 0.94 -14.68
C GLU A 103 -6.68 -0.38 -15.11
N ASP A 104 -6.58 -1.43 -14.28
CA ASP A 104 -7.13 -2.74 -14.60
C ASP A 104 -8.65 -2.74 -14.42
N PRO A 105 -9.45 -3.18 -15.43
CA PRO A 105 -10.90 -3.32 -15.26
C PRO A 105 -11.21 -4.39 -14.21
N PRO A 106 -12.34 -4.28 -13.47
CA PRO A 106 -13.42 -3.30 -13.61
C PRO A 106 -13.16 -1.98 -12.90
N GLY A 107 -12.02 -1.78 -12.33
CA GLY A 107 -11.66 -0.63 -11.51
C GLY A 107 -11.18 -1.07 -10.14
N ALA A 108 -11.00 -0.12 -9.23
CA ALA A 108 -10.49 -0.39 -7.91
C ALA A 108 -11.07 0.54 -6.85
N VAL A 109 -11.02 0.08 -5.59
CA VAL A 109 -11.32 0.92 -4.43
C VAL A 109 -9.99 1.19 -3.73
N LEU A 110 -9.61 2.46 -3.59
CA LEU A 110 -8.41 2.89 -2.91
C LEU A 110 -8.76 3.38 -1.51
N ASP A 111 -8.02 2.89 -0.52
CA ASP A 111 -8.22 3.16 0.89
C ASP A 111 -7.00 3.87 1.46
N GLY A 112 -7.21 4.93 2.25
CA GLY A 112 -6.10 5.69 2.84
C GLY A 112 -5.37 6.59 1.86
N LEU A 113 -5.98 6.95 0.74
CA LEU A 113 -5.41 7.87 -0.23
C LEU A 113 -5.35 9.28 0.35
N SER A 114 -4.20 9.89 0.32
CA SER A 114 -4.00 11.24 0.84
C SER A 114 -3.26 12.13 -0.13
#